data_f1dba7c0eb795f12fb33e6213266129f
#
_entry.id   f1dba7c0eb795f12fb33e6213266129f
#
_cell.length_a   1.000
_cell.length_b   1.000
_cell.length_c   1.000
_cell.angle_alpha   90.00
_cell.angle_beta   90.00
_cell.angle_gamma   90.00
#
_symmetry.space_group_name_H-M   'P 1'
#
loop_
_entity.id
_entity.type
_entity.pdbx_description
1 polymer ?
#
loop_
_entity_poly.entity_id
_entity_poly.type
_entity_poly.pdbx_seq_one_letter_code
_entity_poly.pdbx_strand_id
1 'polypeptide(L)'
;NLEGNFGETVAIVGHNGSGKTTLGKIMSGLSKARGGQFFIEGKLTKQKELYKSVYFVMQDADYQLYSDSVVSELMLSSMNSIKTIKQNDEKIENAMSLLKISSFRNRHPQSLSGGQKQRVTIAAAIASNKKIMIFDEPTSGLDYENMKIVSEAMNDLRKKGILIFVISHDLEFLSRVATKAVFIENNTVSKRNSLKKSGEFETIKRFLLQSEVHEE
;
A
#
# COMPACT_ATOMS: atom_id res chain seq x y z
N ASN A 1 -4.98 13.98 13.71
CA ASN A 1 -5.90 13.03 13.05
C ASN A 1 -5.43 12.73 11.63
N LEU A 2 -5.62 11.49 11.15
CA LEU A 2 -5.44 11.05 9.76
C LEU A 2 -6.78 10.54 9.24
N GLU A 3 -7.14 10.90 8.00
CA GLU A 3 -8.38 10.48 7.38
C GLU A 3 -8.21 10.31 5.87
N GLY A 4 -8.99 9.40 5.28
CA GLY A 4 -9.08 9.17 3.84
C GLY A 4 -10.48 8.70 3.47
N ASN A 5 -10.88 8.95 2.24
CA ASN A 5 -12.16 8.52 1.70
C ASN A 5 -11.96 7.36 0.72
N PHE A 6 -12.95 6.50 0.59
CA PHE A 6 -12.92 5.47 -0.43
C PHE A 6 -12.77 6.08 -1.83
N GLY A 7 -11.92 5.48 -2.65
CA GLY A 7 -11.55 6.03 -3.95
C GLY A 7 -10.48 7.12 -3.90
N GLU A 8 -9.82 7.32 -2.76
CA GLU A 8 -8.63 8.17 -2.63
C GLU A 8 -7.35 7.34 -2.51
N THR A 9 -6.25 7.92 -2.98
CA THR A 9 -4.88 7.48 -2.63
C THR A 9 -4.22 8.58 -1.82
N VAL A 10 -3.95 8.29 -0.56
CA VAL A 10 -3.35 9.22 0.41
C VAL A 10 -1.86 8.91 0.55
N ALA A 11 -1.00 9.79 0.05
CA ALA A 11 0.44 9.70 0.27
C ALA A 11 0.77 10.13 1.71
N ILE A 12 1.54 9.30 2.41
CA ILE A 12 2.12 9.59 3.72
C ILE A 12 3.59 9.93 3.49
N VAL A 13 3.93 11.20 3.64
CA VAL A 13 5.25 11.77 3.34
C VAL A 13 5.91 12.23 4.62
N GLY A 14 7.21 12.00 4.76
CA GLY A 14 7.98 12.39 5.95
C GLY A 14 9.42 11.92 5.84
N HIS A 15 10.30 12.50 6.66
CA HIS A 15 11.71 12.12 6.72
C HIS A 15 11.90 10.67 7.20
N ASN A 16 13.09 10.12 6.99
CA ASN A 16 13.46 8.84 7.56
C ASN A 16 13.37 8.91 9.09
N GLY A 17 12.85 7.85 9.71
CA GLY A 17 12.63 7.83 11.17
C GLY A 17 11.41 8.63 11.67
N SER A 18 10.67 9.35 10.83
CA SER A 18 9.48 10.13 11.26
C SER A 18 8.26 9.28 11.67
N GLY A 19 8.37 7.95 11.64
CA GLY A 19 7.33 7.04 12.13
C GLY A 19 6.29 6.62 11.09
N LYS A 20 6.49 6.84 9.78
CA LYS A 20 5.53 6.47 8.70
C LYS A 20 5.17 4.99 8.72
N THR A 21 6.17 4.10 8.68
CA THR A 21 5.99 2.64 8.75
C THR A 21 5.28 2.22 10.04
N THR A 22 5.66 2.82 11.18
CA THR A 22 5.01 2.56 12.46
C THR A 22 3.54 2.95 12.43
N LEU A 23 3.23 4.12 11.86
CA LEU A 23 1.85 4.59 11.67
C LEU A 23 1.07 3.60 10.77
N GLY A 24 1.63 3.16 9.65
CA GLY A 24 1.02 2.17 8.78
C GLY A 24 0.72 0.85 9.50
N LYS A 25 1.67 0.34 10.29
CA LYS A 25 1.49 -0.87 11.12
C LYS A 25 0.42 -0.69 12.20
N ILE A 26 0.32 0.49 12.81
CA ILE A 26 -0.74 0.81 13.78
C ILE A 26 -2.11 0.86 13.09
N MET A 27 -2.21 1.50 11.92
CA MET A 27 -3.44 1.63 11.15
C MET A 27 -3.94 0.28 10.60
N SER A 28 -3.07 -0.70 10.41
CA SER A 28 -3.43 -2.06 10.00
C SER A 28 -3.71 -3.01 11.18
N GLY A 29 -3.43 -2.58 12.40
CA GLY A 29 -3.56 -3.41 13.60
C GLY A 29 -2.37 -4.33 13.89
N LEU A 30 -1.29 -4.22 13.10
CA LEU A 30 -0.05 -5.01 13.28
C LEU A 30 0.80 -4.54 14.46
N SER A 31 0.69 -3.26 14.85
CA SER A 31 1.38 -2.70 16.01
C SER A 31 0.39 -2.00 16.92
N LYS A 32 0.58 -2.14 18.25
CA LYS A 32 -0.30 -1.56 19.26
C LYS A 32 -0.19 -0.04 19.29
N ALA A 33 -1.32 0.67 19.20
CA ALA A 33 -1.39 2.10 19.45
C ALA A 33 -1.25 2.40 20.96
N ARG A 34 -0.55 3.49 21.29
CA ARG A 34 -0.49 3.99 22.66
C ARG A 34 -1.77 4.72 23.07
N GLY A 35 -2.56 5.19 22.11
CA GLY A 35 -3.83 5.88 22.29
C GLY A 35 -4.47 6.22 20.96
N GLY A 36 -5.64 6.87 20.98
CA GLY A 36 -6.40 7.24 19.81
C GLY A 36 -7.58 6.31 19.53
N GLN A 37 -8.35 6.64 18.51
CA GLN A 37 -9.53 5.92 18.09
C GLN A 37 -9.49 5.68 16.57
N PHE A 38 -10.07 4.57 16.14
CA PHE A 38 -10.16 4.20 14.72
C PHE A 38 -11.63 4.18 14.31
N PHE A 39 -11.92 4.81 13.19
CA PHE A 39 -13.26 4.83 12.61
C PHE A 39 -13.18 4.30 11.17
N ILE A 40 -14.03 3.35 10.82
CA ILE A 40 -14.23 2.85 9.45
C ILE A 40 -15.71 3.06 9.11
N GLU A 41 -15.97 3.78 8.02
CA GLU A 41 -17.34 4.14 7.60
C GLU A 41 -18.15 4.81 8.75
N GLY A 42 -17.48 5.68 9.51
CA GLY A 42 -18.10 6.38 10.66
C GLY A 42 -18.30 5.52 11.92
N LYS A 43 -17.97 4.22 11.88
CA LYS A 43 -18.11 3.30 13.01
C LYS A 43 -16.82 3.19 13.79
N LEU A 44 -16.88 3.36 15.11
CA LEU A 44 -15.77 3.10 16.02
C LEU A 44 -15.35 1.62 15.90
N THR A 45 -14.08 1.39 15.54
CA THR A 45 -13.52 0.07 15.30
C THR A 45 -12.42 -0.20 16.32
N LYS A 46 -12.46 -1.37 16.97
CA LYS A 46 -11.37 -1.79 17.88
C LYS A 46 -10.13 -2.07 17.06
N GLN A 47 -8.97 -1.66 17.55
CA GLN A 47 -7.71 -1.85 16.84
C GLN A 47 -7.47 -3.31 16.42
N LYS A 48 -7.78 -4.27 17.30
CA LYS A 48 -7.66 -5.70 17.02
C LYS A 48 -8.57 -6.22 15.91
N GLU A 49 -9.46 -5.40 15.38
CA GLU A 49 -10.38 -5.76 14.29
C GLU A 49 -10.02 -5.08 12.95
N LEU A 50 -9.02 -4.18 12.97
CA LEU A 50 -8.59 -3.46 11.76
C LEU A 50 -8.15 -4.42 10.64
N TYR A 51 -7.48 -5.53 10.99
CA TYR A 51 -7.04 -6.55 10.03
C TYR A 51 -8.18 -7.12 9.17
N LYS A 52 -9.44 -7.03 9.63
CA LYS A 52 -10.61 -7.48 8.86
C LYS A 52 -10.87 -6.59 7.63
N SER A 53 -10.52 -5.30 7.71
CA SER A 53 -10.81 -4.30 6.69
C SER A 53 -9.57 -3.73 6.01
N VAL A 54 -8.39 -3.86 6.64
CA VAL A 54 -7.14 -3.27 6.20
C VAL A 54 -6.16 -4.37 5.79
N TYR A 55 -5.45 -4.18 4.67
CA TYR A 55 -4.29 -4.99 4.26
C TYR A 55 -3.04 -4.11 4.28
N PHE A 56 -1.94 -4.62 4.82
CA PHE A 56 -0.66 -3.94 4.86
C PHE A 56 0.35 -4.66 3.98
N VAL A 57 0.93 -3.97 3.01
CA VAL A 57 2.04 -4.44 2.19
C VAL A 57 3.33 -3.88 2.77
N MET A 58 4.23 -4.77 3.17
CA MET A 58 5.52 -4.41 3.77
C MET A 58 6.51 -3.95 2.71
N GLN A 59 7.45 -3.10 3.11
CA GLN A 59 8.55 -2.64 2.26
C GLN A 59 9.40 -3.82 1.75
N ASP A 60 9.74 -4.75 2.62
CA ASP A 60 10.50 -5.95 2.27
C ASP A 60 9.55 -7.13 2.06
N ALA A 61 9.46 -7.57 0.79
CA ALA A 61 8.60 -8.67 0.37
C ALA A 61 9.00 -10.01 1.01
N ASP A 62 10.26 -10.21 1.38
CA ASP A 62 10.74 -11.46 1.97
C ASP A 62 10.12 -11.73 3.33
N TYR A 63 9.70 -10.70 4.06
CA TYR A 63 8.97 -10.85 5.33
C TYR A 63 7.48 -11.13 5.17
N GLN A 64 6.98 -11.23 3.94
CA GLN A 64 5.54 -11.38 3.69
C GLN A 64 5.16 -12.59 2.83
N LEU A 65 6.14 -13.24 2.19
CA LEU A 65 5.91 -14.36 1.26
C LEU A 65 6.40 -15.68 1.88
N TYR A 66 5.47 -16.57 2.23
CA TYR A 66 5.76 -17.80 2.98
C TYR A 66 5.28 -19.08 2.29
N SER A 67 4.44 -18.97 1.24
CA SER A 67 3.84 -20.13 0.58
C SER A 67 4.78 -20.79 -0.42
N ASP A 68 4.49 -22.03 -0.78
CA ASP A 68 5.30 -22.83 -1.73
C ASP A 68 5.20 -22.33 -3.18
N SER A 69 4.16 -21.57 -3.51
CA SER A 69 3.95 -21.00 -4.84
C SER A 69 3.28 -19.65 -4.80
N VAL A 70 3.45 -18.87 -5.86
CA VAL A 70 2.79 -17.56 -6.01
C VAL A 70 1.27 -17.71 -5.90
N VAL A 71 0.67 -18.69 -6.55
CA VAL A 71 -0.78 -18.88 -6.47
C VAL A 71 -1.24 -19.23 -5.06
N SER A 72 -0.48 -20.05 -4.32
CA SER A 72 -0.80 -20.39 -2.93
C SER A 72 -0.74 -19.17 -2.02
N GLU A 73 0.19 -18.24 -2.26
CA GLU A 73 0.31 -16.99 -1.53
C GLU A 73 -0.94 -16.10 -1.72
N LEU A 74 -1.42 -15.97 -2.96
CA LEU A 74 -2.62 -15.21 -3.26
C LEU A 74 -3.88 -15.91 -2.69
N MET A 75 -3.94 -17.24 -2.74
CA MET A 75 -5.02 -18.02 -2.12
C MET A 75 -5.07 -17.78 -0.60
N LEU A 76 -3.95 -17.84 0.09
CA LEU A 76 -3.86 -17.60 1.52
C LEU A 76 -4.39 -16.19 1.89
N SER A 77 -3.98 -15.19 1.11
CA SER A 77 -4.43 -13.80 1.32
C SER A 77 -5.94 -13.61 1.09
N SER A 78 -6.54 -14.41 0.21
CA SER A 78 -7.96 -14.33 -0.16
C SER A 78 -8.92 -15.11 0.76
N MET A 79 -8.42 -16.06 1.55
CA MET A 79 -9.26 -17.03 2.31
C MET A 79 -10.33 -16.40 3.22
N ASN A 80 -10.10 -15.19 3.73
CA ASN A 80 -11.04 -14.50 4.62
C ASN A 80 -12.12 -13.67 3.91
N SER A 81 -12.16 -13.66 2.57
CA SER A 81 -12.97 -12.69 1.82
C SER A 81 -13.96 -13.31 0.85
N ILE A 82 -14.03 -14.66 0.70
CA ILE A 82 -14.73 -15.26 -0.43
C ILE A 82 -15.65 -16.40 -0.04
N LYS A 83 -16.84 -16.41 -0.68
CA LYS A 83 -17.91 -17.36 -0.42
C LYS A 83 -17.83 -18.64 -1.28
N THR A 84 -17.13 -18.62 -2.41
CA THR A 84 -17.00 -19.76 -3.34
C THR A 84 -15.62 -19.89 -3.96
N ILE A 85 -15.15 -21.11 -4.23
CA ILE A 85 -13.85 -21.42 -4.84
C ILE A 85 -13.71 -20.72 -6.21
N LYS A 86 -14.73 -20.79 -7.06
CA LYS A 86 -14.71 -20.20 -8.41
C LYS A 86 -14.48 -18.68 -8.40
N GLN A 87 -15.14 -17.95 -7.48
CA GLN A 87 -14.93 -16.50 -7.36
C GLN A 87 -13.53 -16.15 -6.85
N ASN A 88 -12.91 -17.07 -6.11
CA ASN A 88 -11.54 -16.91 -5.66
C ASN A 88 -10.57 -17.01 -6.82
N ASP A 89 -10.71 -18.03 -7.66
CA ASP A 89 -9.83 -18.26 -8.80
C ASP A 89 -9.86 -17.07 -9.78
N GLU A 90 -11.05 -16.54 -10.10
CA GLU A 90 -11.20 -15.38 -10.98
C GLU A 90 -10.48 -14.13 -10.43
N LYS A 91 -10.55 -13.90 -9.11
CA LYS A 91 -9.88 -12.76 -8.47
C LYS A 91 -8.37 -12.91 -8.45
N ILE A 92 -7.89 -14.13 -8.19
CA ILE A 92 -6.46 -14.44 -8.21
C ILE A 92 -5.90 -14.24 -9.62
N GLU A 93 -6.57 -14.76 -10.65
CA GLU A 93 -6.16 -14.58 -12.04
C GLU A 93 -6.15 -13.10 -12.44
N ASN A 94 -7.16 -12.34 -12.04
CA ASN A 94 -7.20 -10.91 -12.31
C ASN A 94 -6.04 -10.17 -11.60
N ALA A 95 -5.75 -10.48 -10.34
CA ALA A 95 -4.64 -9.89 -9.61
C ALA A 95 -3.29 -10.21 -10.26
N MET A 96 -3.10 -11.46 -10.67
CA MET A 96 -1.88 -11.91 -11.36
C MET A 96 -1.72 -11.23 -12.74
N SER A 97 -2.79 -11.08 -13.49
CA SER A 97 -2.80 -10.40 -14.78
C SER A 97 -2.47 -8.92 -14.65
N LEU A 98 -3.10 -8.20 -13.71
CA LEU A 98 -2.85 -6.79 -13.46
C LEU A 98 -1.39 -6.50 -13.13
N LEU A 99 -0.74 -7.38 -12.39
CA LEU A 99 0.66 -7.23 -11.98
C LEU A 99 1.65 -7.92 -12.95
N LYS A 100 1.16 -8.50 -14.08
CA LYS A 100 1.96 -9.24 -15.08
C LYS A 100 2.84 -10.33 -14.44
N ILE A 101 2.26 -11.13 -13.54
CA ILE A 101 2.94 -12.21 -12.82
C ILE A 101 2.35 -13.60 -13.11
N SER A 102 1.43 -13.72 -14.08
CA SER A 102 0.76 -15.00 -14.40
C SER A 102 1.76 -16.11 -14.79
N SER A 103 2.88 -15.76 -15.43
CA SER A 103 3.95 -16.71 -15.77
C SER A 103 4.69 -17.26 -14.53
N PHE A 104 4.52 -16.67 -13.38
CA PHE A 104 5.16 -17.09 -12.11
C PHE A 104 4.23 -17.91 -11.22
N ARG A 105 3.01 -18.21 -11.68
CA ARG A 105 1.93 -18.86 -10.91
C ARG A 105 2.40 -19.99 -10.00
N ASN A 106 3.16 -20.93 -10.57
CA ASN A 106 3.61 -22.14 -9.88
C ASN A 106 5.05 -22.04 -9.35
N ARG A 107 5.69 -20.88 -9.45
CA ARG A 107 7.05 -20.69 -8.94
C ARG A 107 7.03 -20.43 -7.44
N HIS A 108 8.06 -20.93 -6.77
CA HIS A 108 8.29 -20.60 -5.37
C HIS A 108 8.65 -19.10 -5.24
N PRO A 109 8.03 -18.32 -4.35
CA PRO A 109 8.29 -16.88 -4.23
C PRO A 109 9.77 -16.55 -4.03
N GLN A 110 10.51 -17.36 -3.27
CA GLN A 110 11.94 -17.13 -3.03
C GLN A 110 12.81 -17.28 -4.29
N SER A 111 12.32 -17.91 -5.36
CA SER A 111 13.01 -18.01 -6.64
C SER A 111 12.86 -16.76 -7.53
N LEU A 112 12.10 -15.78 -7.10
CA LEU A 112 11.78 -14.55 -7.83
C LEU A 112 12.80 -13.45 -7.52
N SER A 113 12.99 -12.52 -8.48
CA SER A 113 13.75 -11.28 -8.21
C SER A 113 12.99 -10.38 -7.22
N GLY A 114 13.68 -9.44 -6.58
CA GLY A 114 13.07 -8.49 -5.64
C GLY A 114 11.84 -7.78 -6.21
N GLY A 115 11.95 -7.23 -7.43
CA GLY A 115 10.81 -6.58 -8.09
C GLY A 115 9.66 -7.52 -8.46
N GLN A 116 9.96 -8.81 -8.75
CA GLN A 116 8.91 -9.82 -8.95
C GLN A 116 8.22 -10.16 -7.64
N LYS A 117 8.98 -10.35 -6.54
CA LYS A 117 8.43 -10.56 -5.18
C LYS A 117 7.53 -9.40 -4.77
N GLN A 118 7.98 -8.16 -5.00
CA GLN A 118 7.18 -6.96 -4.68
C GLN A 118 5.85 -6.94 -5.44
N ARG A 119 5.82 -7.32 -6.72
CA ARG A 119 4.56 -7.44 -7.47
C ARG A 119 3.67 -8.58 -6.95
N VAL A 120 4.26 -9.66 -6.44
CA VAL A 120 3.49 -10.74 -5.80
C VAL A 120 2.83 -10.28 -4.51
N THR A 121 3.51 -9.52 -3.63
CA THR A 121 2.90 -8.98 -2.41
C THR A 121 1.76 -8.01 -2.69
N ILE A 122 1.89 -7.19 -3.74
CA ILE A 122 0.82 -6.30 -4.19
C ILE A 122 -0.36 -7.10 -4.76
N ALA A 123 -0.10 -8.16 -5.56
CA ALA A 123 -1.15 -9.05 -6.05
C ALA A 123 -1.89 -9.78 -4.91
N ALA A 124 -1.19 -10.19 -3.86
CA ALA A 124 -1.78 -10.75 -2.65
C ALA A 124 -2.70 -9.75 -1.94
N ALA A 125 -2.29 -8.48 -1.86
CA ALA A 125 -3.15 -7.41 -1.36
C ALA A 125 -4.43 -7.25 -2.18
N ILE A 126 -4.34 -7.29 -3.52
CA ILE A 126 -5.49 -7.23 -4.42
C ILE A 126 -6.42 -8.43 -4.20
N ALA A 127 -5.86 -9.64 -4.13
CA ALA A 127 -6.61 -10.88 -3.90
C ALA A 127 -7.33 -10.89 -2.54
N SER A 128 -6.78 -10.21 -1.52
CA SER A 128 -7.37 -10.11 -0.17
C SER A 128 -8.75 -9.45 -0.15
N ASN A 129 -9.11 -8.71 -1.18
CA ASN A 129 -10.39 -8.01 -1.33
C ASN A 129 -10.72 -7.06 -0.15
N LYS A 130 -9.69 -6.51 0.52
CA LYS A 130 -9.88 -5.52 1.59
C LYS A 130 -10.22 -4.16 0.99
N LYS A 131 -11.02 -3.39 1.72
CA LYS A 131 -11.45 -2.04 1.29
C LYS A 131 -10.40 -0.96 1.54
N ILE A 132 -9.44 -1.23 2.41
CA ILE A 132 -8.36 -0.31 2.78
C ILE A 132 -7.04 -1.05 2.58
N MET A 133 -6.12 -0.43 1.85
CA MET A 133 -4.78 -0.98 1.60
C MET A 133 -3.72 0.04 1.99
N ILE A 134 -2.69 -0.42 2.68
CA ILE A 134 -1.54 0.40 3.08
C ILE A 134 -0.31 -0.21 2.43
N PHE A 135 0.42 0.57 1.66
CA PHE A 135 1.64 0.16 0.98
C PHE A 135 2.82 0.93 1.56
N ASP A 136 3.81 0.21 2.05
CA ASP A 136 5.05 0.76 2.57
C ASP A 136 6.15 0.57 1.54
N GLU A 137 6.61 1.68 0.92
CA GLU A 137 7.62 1.74 -0.14
C GLU A 137 7.40 0.71 -1.29
N PRO A 138 6.23 0.70 -1.93
CA PRO A 138 5.86 -0.36 -2.87
C PRO A 138 6.67 -0.38 -4.16
N THR A 139 7.47 0.64 -4.44
CA THR A 139 8.31 0.75 -5.64
C THR A 139 9.80 0.59 -5.34
N SER A 140 10.16 0.30 -4.09
CA SER A 140 11.55 0.07 -3.71
C SER A 140 12.17 -1.08 -4.52
N GLY A 141 13.28 -0.81 -5.22
CA GLY A 141 13.97 -1.79 -6.06
C GLY A 141 13.26 -2.16 -7.37
N LEU A 142 12.20 -1.43 -7.75
CA LEU A 142 11.58 -1.56 -9.07
C LEU A 142 12.26 -0.66 -10.10
N ASP A 143 12.39 -1.17 -11.32
CA ASP A 143 12.65 -0.33 -12.48
C ASP A 143 11.40 0.47 -12.88
N TYR A 144 11.58 1.40 -13.80
CA TYR A 144 10.52 2.29 -14.27
C TYR A 144 9.29 1.54 -14.83
N GLU A 145 9.50 0.49 -15.64
CA GLU A 145 8.40 -0.26 -16.24
C GLU A 145 7.59 -1.02 -15.18
N ASN A 146 8.25 -1.60 -14.18
CA ASN A 146 7.58 -2.28 -13.07
C ASN A 146 6.87 -1.29 -12.14
N MET A 147 7.45 -0.12 -11.87
CA MET A 147 6.80 0.96 -11.14
C MET A 147 5.52 1.43 -11.85
N LYS A 148 5.54 1.53 -13.19
CA LYS A 148 4.37 1.90 -13.99
C LYS A 148 3.24 0.87 -13.86
N ILE A 149 3.55 -0.43 -13.94
CA ILE A 149 2.57 -1.51 -13.74
C ILE A 149 1.90 -1.38 -12.36
N VAL A 150 2.69 -1.17 -11.31
CA VAL A 150 2.18 -0.98 -9.95
C VAL A 150 1.30 0.26 -9.85
N SER A 151 1.70 1.37 -10.47
CA SER A 151 0.93 2.62 -10.48
C SER A 151 -0.44 2.45 -11.17
N GLU A 152 -0.47 1.75 -12.30
CA GLU A 152 -1.70 1.45 -13.04
C GLU A 152 -2.64 0.57 -12.19
N ALA A 153 -2.11 -0.49 -11.57
CA ALA A 153 -2.89 -1.38 -10.70
C ALA A 153 -3.48 -0.62 -9.50
N MET A 154 -2.73 0.27 -8.85
CA MET A 154 -3.24 1.11 -7.76
C MET A 154 -4.33 2.07 -8.22
N ASN A 155 -4.17 2.69 -9.39
CA ASN A 155 -5.20 3.57 -9.93
C ASN A 155 -6.50 2.80 -10.24
N ASP A 156 -6.40 1.56 -10.71
CA ASP A 156 -7.58 0.74 -10.95
C ASP A 156 -8.27 0.32 -9.65
N LEU A 157 -7.51 0.00 -8.60
CA LEU A 157 -8.06 -0.23 -7.26
C LEU A 157 -8.79 1.00 -6.72
N ARG A 158 -8.17 2.16 -6.84
CA ARG A 158 -8.76 3.44 -6.44
C ARG A 158 -10.09 3.72 -7.17
N LYS A 159 -10.14 3.51 -8.51
CA LYS A 159 -11.37 3.65 -9.30
C LYS A 159 -12.47 2.67 -8.85
N LYS A 160 -12.11 1.49 -8.33
CA LYS A 160 -13.03 0.51 -7.73
C LYS A 160 -13.47 0.87 -6.31
N GLY A 161 -13.12 2.05 -5.82
CA GLY A 161 -13.52 2.53 -4.50
C GLY A 161 -12.63 2.05 -3.35
N ILE A 162 -11.45 1.50 -3.59
CA ILE A 162 -10.50 1.14 -2.53
C ILE A 162 -9.84 2.42 -2.00
N LEU A 163 -9.75 2.52 -0.67
CA LEU A 163 -8.93 3.54 -0.02
C LEU A 163 -7.49 3.03 0.08
N ILE A 164 -6.56 3.80 -0.46
CA ILE A 164 -5.14 3.45 -0.47
C ILE A 164 -4.36 4.47 0.33
N PHE A 165 -3.52 3.99 1.26
CA PHE A 165 -2.45 4.77 1.86
C PHE A 165 -1.12 4.29 1.28
N VAL A 166 -0.27 5.23 0.86
CA VAL A 166 1.05 4.94 0.31
C VAL A 166 2.10 5.70 1.11
N ILE A 167 3.04 4.98 1.68
CA ILE A 167 4.26 5.53 2.24
C ILE A 167 5.31 5.42 1.14
N SER A 168 5.82 6.54 0.66
CA SER A 168 6.90 6.56 -0.32
C SER A 168 7.60 7.92 -0.36
N HIS A 169 8.87 7.90 -0.77
CA HIS A 169 9.67 9.07 -1.10
C HIS A 169 9.87 9.23 -2.62
N ASP A 170 9.40 8.27 -3.42
CA ASP A 170 9.46 8.30 -4.89
C ASP A 170 8.44 9.31 -5.44
N LEU A 171 8.94 10.49 -5.82
CA LEU A 171 8.12 11.57 -6.35
C LEU A 171 7.43 11.21 -7.66
N GLU A 172 8.08 10.45 -8.53
CA GLU A 172 7.50 10.06 -9.80
C GLU A 172 6.33 9.11 -9.60
N PHE A 173 6.51 8.10 -8.75
CA PHE A 173 5.44 7.18 -8.37
C PHE A 173 4.27 7.92 -7.71
N LEU A 174 4.54 8.77 -6.71
CA LEU A 174 3.50 9.54 -6.03
C LEU A 174 2.72 10.45 -6.99
N SER A 175 3.41 11.04 -7.99
CA SER A 175 2.73 11.88 -9.02
C SER A 175 1.70 11.11 -9.84
N ARG A 176 1.88 9.80 -9.99
CA ARG A 176 1.01 8.92 -10.78
C ARG A 176 -0.21 8.43 -9.98
N VAL A 177 -0.07 8.27 -8.65
CA VAL A 177 -1.09 7.57 -7.86
C VAL A 177 -1.77 8.43 -6.81
N ALA A 178 -1.09 9.42 -6.23
CA ALA A 178 -1.58 10.16 -5.08
C ALA A 178 -2.66 11.20 -5.47
N THR A 179 -3.74 11.22 -4.69
CA THR A 179 -4.81 12.23 -4.78
C THR A 179 -4.76 13.22 -3.61
N LYS A 180 -4.07 12.86 -2.53
CA LYS A 180 -3.93 13.62 -1.29
C LYS A 180 -2.58 13.31 -0.67
N ALA A 181 -1.98 14.27 0.02
CA ALA A 181 -0.77 14.06 0.79
C ALA A 181 -0.96 14.47 2.24
N VAL A 182 -0.34 13.70 3.12
CA VAL A 182 -0.25 13.95 4.56
C VAL A 182 1.21 13.93 4.95
N PHE A 183 1.67 14.99 5.60
CA PHE A 183 3.06 15.19 5.99
C PHE A 183 3.25 14.80 7.45
N ILE A 184 4.29 14.02 7.72
CA ILE A 184 4.66 13.60 9.08
C ILE A 184 6.00 14.22 9.44
N GLU A 185 5.97 15.05 10.48
CA GLU A 185 7.15 15.68 11.08
C GLU A 185 7.11 15.46 12.58
N ASN A 186 8.24 15.15 13.19
CA ASN A 186 8.35 14.94 14.63
C ASN A 186 7.27 14.01 15.20
N ASN A 187 6.99 12.90 14.50
CA ASN A 187 5.96 11.90 14.83
C ASN A 187 4.52 12.46 14.89
N THR A 188 4.28 13.62 14.28
CA THR A 188 2.96 14.25 14.22
C THR A 188 2.55 14.56 12.78
N VAL A 189 1.25 14.60 12.52
CA VAL A 189 0.72 15.08 11.24
C VAL A 189 0.82 16.61 11.23
N SER A 190 1.77 17.15 10.43
CA SER A 190 2.03 18.59 10.36
C SER A 190 1.14 19.28 9.32
N LYS A 191 0.90 18.67 8.17
CA LYS A 191 0.17 19.28 7.05
C LYS A 191 -0.64 18.24 6.26
N ARG A 192 -1.72 18.69 5.61
CA ARG A 192 -2.55 17.89 4.69
C ARG A 192 -2.84 18.71 3.45
N ASN A 193 -2.59 18.14 2.28
CA ASN A 193 -2.84 18.79 0.99
C ASN A 193 -3.67 17.87 0.08
N SER A 194 -4.65 18.43 -0.61
CA SER A 194 -5.26 17.79 -1.78
C SER A 194 -4.28 17.94 -2.96
N LEU A 195 -4.17 16.94 -3.82
CA LEU A 195 -3.26 16.96 -4.98
C LEU A 195 -4.03 17.09 -6.32
N LYS A 196 -5.18 17.76 -6.28
CA LYS A 196 -6.02 17.94 -7.47
C LYS A 196 -5.51 19.03 -8.42
N LYS A 197 -4.62 19.94 -7.96
CA LYS A 197 -4.06 21.04 -8.74
C LYS A 197 -2.56 20.84 -8.95
N SER A 198 -2.06 21.20 -10.10
CA SER A 198 -0.63 21.00 -10.49
C SER A 198 0.40 21.67 -9.58
N GLY A 199 0.04 22.75 -8.85
CA GLY A 199 0.93 23.39 -7.88
C GLY A 199 1.02 22.72 -6.52
N GLU A 200 0.13 21.78 -6.21
CA GLU A 200 0.07 21.12 -4.90
C GLU A 200 1.11 20.00 -4.79
N PHE A 201 1.49 19.39 -5.91
CA PHE A 201 2.55 18.38 -5.96
C PHE A 201 3.95 18.98 -5.71
N GLU A 202 4.17 20.24 -6.11
CA GLU A 202 5.41 20.96 -5.81
C GLU A 202 5.67 21.11 -4.31
N THR A 203 4.61 21.09 -3.50
CA THR A 203 4.75 21.10 -2.03
C THR A 203 5.37 19.81 -1.51
N ILE A 204 5.01 18.64 -2.08
CA ILE A 204 5.66 17.36 -1.71
C ILE A 204 7.12 17.40 -2.10
N LYS A 205 7.41 17.84 -3.33
CA LYS A 205 8.77 17.94 -3.85
C LYS A 205 9.65 18.82 -2.97
N ARG A 206 9.19 20.04 -2.64
CA ARG A 206 9.93 20.94 -1.73
C ARG A 206 10.14 20.34 -0.35
N PHE A 207 9.13 19.68 0.20
CA PHE A 207 9.21 19.04 1.51
C PHE A 207 10.27 17.92 1.53
N LEU A 208 10.31 17.07 0.50
CA LEU A 208 11.30 15.99 0.41
C LEU A 208 12.70 16.51 0.11
N LEU A 209 12.86 17.53 -0.73
CA LEU A 209 14.17 18.14 -1.02
C LEU A 209 14.76 18.92 0.18
N GLN A 210 13.94 19.54 1.02
CA GLN A 210 14.41 20.23 2.23
C GLN A 210 14.99 19.24 3.27
N SER A 211 14.67 17.95 3.17
CA SER A 211 15.18 16.92 4.06
C SER A 211 16.61 16.48 3.72
N GLU A 212 17.01 16.55 2.46
CA GLU A 212 18.35 16.14 2.04
C GLU A 212 19.44 17.12 2.50
N VAL A 213 19.07 18.38 2.79
CA VAL A 213 20.01 19.44 3.21
C VAL A 213 20.37 19.39 4.71
N HIS A 214 19.66 18.61 5.51
CA HIS A 214 19.88 18.47 6.96
C HIS A 214 20.58 17.16 7.37
N GLU A 215 20.92 16.28 6.42
CA GLU A 215 21.69 15.05 6.67
C GLU A 215 23.20 15.17 6.31
N GLU A 216 23.69 16.36 5.91
CA GLU A 216 25.11 16.72 5.85
C GLU A 216 25.51 17.52 7.12
#